data_ff00ea7a58d3b9408cc76a475829a944
#
_entry.id   ff00ea7a58d3b9408cc76a475829a944
#
_cell.length_a   1.000
_cell.length_b   1.000
_cell.length_c   1.000
_cell.angle_alpha   90.00
_cell.angle_beta   90.00
_cell.angle_gamma   90.00
#
_symmetry.space_group_name_H-M   'P 1'
#
loop_
_entity.id
_entity.type
_entity.pdbx_description
1 polymer ?
#
loop_
_entity_poly.entity_id
_entity_poly.type
_entity_poly.pdbx_seq_one_letter_code
_entity_poly.pdbx_strand_id
1 'polypeptide(L)'
;MKKLILVIAIATSACCIKAEIISKDAINADNLYKFGGSMTEYLDPQVEYSKAPKGFKPFYMSHYGRHGSRYLLSTSQYADPYNTLKEAYDKGVLTEFGKSVMDRLEIMMNDADGRLGDLTKKGQRQHREIARRMVENYPEIFNKKAHITARSTTSHRVVASMTAALMEFSTLLPTMQIDFDDSDYDRHYMNSEDPAITSYKNSKERSVAVSNFNEAHFKSERLMCELFTDTTFITRYEVKATASRFSFMGGGMQQPTTGASSIQDRSDALYNQIYEVAANMQSHDLGFNLDDVFTYDEWYEMFTTNNTYWYSVSAYSPLTSGMVPYGRASLLMDIIDKANLAISTGETNAHLRYGHDTALFPLLCLMEINDCGWSVSDYEKIADKWVAYDIVHMGSNLQLIFFKDKNGTILVRALLNEEEATLPVEPYTDSKGKEHKYFYEWEKVEAFYMNRIAEFKQKLETAE
;
A
#
# COMPACT_ATOMS: atom_id res chain seq x y z
N MET A 1 57.13 -34.98 19.65
CA MET A 1 55.69 -34.80 19.95
C MET A 1 55.31 -33.37 19.54
N LYS A 2 54.75 -33.23 18.32
CA LYS A 2 54.30 -31.93 17.77
C LYS A 2 52.86 -31.73 18.19
N LYS A 3 52.56 -30.68 18.99
CA LYS A 3 51.20 -30.26 19.33
C LYS A 3 50.61 -29.52 18.16
N LEU A 4 49.56 -30.11 17.60
CA LEU A 4 48.73 -29.51 16.56
C LEU A 4 47.73 -28.55 17.25
N ILE A 5 47.88 -27.25 17.03
CA ILE A 5 46.91 -26.23 17.49
C ILE A 5 45.85 -26.13 16.41
N LEU A 6 44.65 -26.62 16.73
CA LEU A 6 43.45 -26.48 15.88
C LEU A 6 42.88 -25.07 16.13
N VAL A 7 43.04 -24.18 15.17
CA VAL A 7 42.35 -22.86 15.15
C VAL A 7 40.98 -23.11 14.58
N ILE A 8 39.96 -23.09 15.44
CA ILE A 8 38.55 -23.07 15.02
C ILE A 8 38.25 -21.63 14.67
N ALA A 9 38.18 -21.33 13.37
CA ALA A 9 37.60 -20.09 12.88
C ALA A 9 36.08 -20.17 13.07
N ILE A 10 35.55 -19.48 14.07
CA ILE A 10 34.13 -19.24 14.19
C ILE A 10 33.78 -18.20 13.13
N ALA A 11 33.23 -18.66 11.99
CA ALA A 11 32.59 -17.80 11.05
C ALA A 11 31.31 -17.29 11.71
N THR A 12 31.33 -16.07 12.21
CA THR A 12 30.09 -15.31 12.51
C THR A 12 29.39 -15.05 11.20
N SER A 13 28.49 -15.95 10.86
CA SER A 13 27.50 -15.72 9.81
C SER A 13 26.68 -14.52 10.28
N ALA A 14 26.96 -13.35 9.72
CA ALA A 14 26.02 -12.24 9.73
C ALA A 14 24.77 -12.75 9.03
N CYS A 15 23.77 -13.06 9.83
CA CYS A 15 22.44 -13.36 9.33
C CYS A 15 21.86 -12.03 8.83
N CYS A 16 22.24 -11.64 7.60
CA CYS A 16 21.38 -10.79 6.80
C CYS A 16 20.08 -11.58 6.70
N ILE A 17 19.03 -11.15 7.41
CA ILE A 17 17.68 -11.52 7.07
C ILE A 17 17.49 -10.89 5.69
N LYS A 18 17.79 -11.67 4.63
CA LYS A 18 17.30 -11.37 3.30
C LYS A 18 15.80 -11.30 3.46
N ALA A 19 15.18 -10.21 2.99
CA ALA A 19 13.79 -10.27 2.60
C ALA A 19 13.63 -11.59 1.84
N GLU A 20 12.84 -12.48 2.38
CA GLU A 20 12.67 -13.81 1.79
C GLU A 20 12.20 -13.57 0.36
N ILE A 21 12.99 -14.02 -0.61
CA ILE A 21 12.56 -14.06 -2.00
C ILE A 21 11.23 -14.80 -1.95
N ILE A 22 10.14 -14.12 -2.24
CA ILE A 22 8.85 -14.78 -2.31
C ILE A 22 8.88 -15.57 -3.60
N SER A 23 9.44 -16.75 -3.50
CA SER A 23 9.24 -17.73 -4.54
C SER A 23 7.75 -18.02 -4.62
N LYS A 24 7.26 -18.35 -5.80
CA LYS A 24 5.92 -18.86 -6.02
C LYS A 24 5.54 -19.94 -4.99
N ASP A 25 6.53 -20.67 -4.47
CA ASP A 25 6.39 -21.73 -3.47
C ASP A 25 6.18 -21.21 -2.02
N ALA A 26 6.46 -19.93 -1.72
CA ALA A 26 6.26 -19.37 -0.39
C ALA A 26 4.80 -18.99 -0.09
N ILE A 27 3.95 -18.92 -1.10
CA ILE A 27 2.50 -18.73 -0.97
C ILE A 27 1.82 -20.06 -1.28
N ASN A 28 0.97 -20.51 -0.39
CA ASN A 28 0.23 -21.77 -0.50
C ASN A 28 -1.28 -21.52 -0.32
N ALA A 29 -2.09 -22.56 -0.36
CA ALA A 29 -3.54 -22.45 -0.25
C ALA A 29 -4.01 -21.75 1.04
N ASP A 30 -3.21 -21.78 2.12
CA ASP A 30 -3.57 -21.18 3.40
C ASP A 30 -3.36 -19.66 3.43
N ASN A 31 -2.60 -19.10 2.47
CA ASN A 31 -2.26 -17.68 2.41
C ASN A 31 -2.48 -17.04 1.02
N LEU A 32 -3.43 -17.56 0.23
CA LEU A 32 -3.84 -17.00 -1.05
C LEU A 32 -4.23 -15.51 -0.97
N TYR A 33 -4.67 -15.05 0.21
CA TYR A 33 -5.00 -13.65 0.45
C TYR A 33 -3.86 -12.69 0.08
N LYS A 34 -2.60 -13.12 0.15
CA LYS A 34 -1.43 -12.31 -0.24
C LYS A 34 -1.45 -11.94 -1.72
N PHE A 35 -2.05 -12.76 -2.58
CA PHE A 35 -2.21 -12.45 -4.00
C PHE A 35 -3.18 -11.31 -4.30
N GLY A 36 -3.89 -10.79 -3.30
CA GLY A 36 -4.62 -9.54 -3.39
C GLY A 36 -3.72 -8.30 -3.55
N GLY A 37 -2.41 -8.45 -3.41
CA GLY A 37 -1.45 -7.35 -3.51
C GLY A 37 -1.75 -6.24 -2.52
N SER A 38 -1.90 -5.01 -3.00
CA SER A 38 -2.27 -3.87 -2.13
C SER A 38 -3.69 -3.97 -1.54
N MET A 39 -4.54 -4.89 -2.01
CA MET A 39 -5.88 -5.13 -1.44
C MET A 39 -5.87 -6.16 -0.31
N THR A 40 -4.73 -6.78 -0.02
CA THR A 40 -4.56 -7.66 1.15
C THR A 40 -5.03 -6.95 2.41
N GLU A 41 -5.77 -7.66 3.28
CA GLU A 41 -6.25 -7.10 4.54
C GLU A 41 -5.10 -6.84 5.52
N TYR A 42 -5.32 -5.91 6.47
CA TYR A 42 -4.40 -5.69 7.57
C TYR A 42 -4.52 -6.84 8.58
N LEU A 43 -3.44 -7.56 8.76
CA LEU A 43 -3.33 -8.59 9.78
C LEU A 43 -2.69 -8.00 11.03
N ASP A 44 -3.17 -8.43 12.20
CA ASP A 44 -2.58 -8.00 13.46
C ASP A 44 -1.15 -8.52 13.60
N PRO A 45 -0.15 -7.62 13.71
CA PRO A 45 1.22 -8.05 13.83
C PRO A 45 1.45 -8.78 15.16
N GLN A 46 2.20 -9.88 15.12
CA GLN A 46 2.60 -10.66 16.28
C GLN A 46 4.07 -10.36 16.58
N VAL A 47 4.37 -9.14 17.07
CA VAL A 47 5.74 -8.65 17.19
C VAL A 47 6.15 -8.36 18.63
N GLU A 48 7.31 -8.82 19.01
CA GLU A 48 8.02 -8.38 20.22
C GLU A 48 9.10 -7.38 19.81
N TYR A 49 8.95 -6.10 20.22
CA TYR A 49 9.90 -5.04 19.85
C TYR A 49 11.22 -5.15 20.55
N SER A 50 12.30 -4.81 19.84
CA SER A 50 13.63 -4.62 20.39
C SER A 50 13.62 -3.59 21.52
N LYS A 51 14.30 -3.88 22.62
CA LYS A 51 14.40 -2.97 23.76
C LYS A 51 15.20 -1.72 23.41
N ALA A 52 14.68 -0.56 23.77
CA ALA A 52 15.38 0.69 23.60
C ALA A 52 16.75 0.68 24.30
N PRO A 53 17.76 1.37 23.75
CA PRO A 53 19.05 1.52 24.40
C PRO A 53 18.88 2.08 25.81
N LYS A 54 19.75 1.66 26.75
CA LYS A 54 19.62 2.03 28.15
C LYS A 54 19.62 3.55 28.33
N GLY A 55 18.58 4.07 29.00
CA GLY A 55 18.42 5.50 29.30
C GLY A 55 17.58 6.27 28.31
N PHE A 56 17.23 5.69 27.17
CA PHE A 56 16.33 6.28 26.19
C PHE A 56 14.87 5.94 26.49
N LYS A 57 14.00 6.92 26.38
CA LYS A 57 12.54 6.78 26.55
C LYS A 57 11.81 7.36 25.35
N PRO A 58 10.72 6.71 24.88
CA PRO A 58 9.92 7.26 23.80
C PRO A 58 9.18 8.52 24.29
N PHE A 59 9.04 9.53 23.41
CA PHE A 59 8.38 10.79 23.76
C PHE A 59 7.53 11.38 22.64
N TYR A 60 7.78 10.99 21.38
CA TYR A 60 7.08 11.52 20.23
C TYR A 60 6.90 10.44 19.15
N MET A 61 5.77 10.49 18.41
CA MET A 61 5.49 9.64 17.25
C MET A 61 5.09 10.49 16.03
N SER A 62 5.70 10.21 14.88
CA SER A 62 5.22 10.67 13.58
C SER A 62 4.65 9.48 12.81
N HIS A 63 3.42 9.60 12.34
CA HIS A 63 2.71 8.51 11.67
C HIS A 63 2.18 8.97 10.31
N TYR A 64 2.24 8.07 9.31
CA TYR A 64 1.46 8.15 8.08
C TYR A 64 0.80 6.81 7.81
N GLY A 65 -0.54 6.76 7.72
CA GLY A 65 -1.32 5.57 7.48
C GLY A 65 -2.18 5.65 6.21
N ARG A 66 -2.32 4.54 5.51
CA ARG A 66 -3.29 4.33 4.46
C ARG A 66 -4.67 4.08 5.07
N HIS A 67 -5.76 4.45 4.38
CA HIS A 67 -7.11 4.02 4.77
C HIS A 67 -7.21 2.50 4.93
N GLY A 68 -8.15 2.04 5.73
CA GLY A 68 -8.45 0.61 5.95
C GLY A 68 -9.17 -0.05 4.76
N SER A 69 -9.57 -1.29 4.97
CA SER A 69 -10.37 -2.09 4.02
C SER A 69 -11.59 -1.30 3.54
N ARG A 70 -11.86 -1.34 2.22
CA ARG A 70 -12.87 -0.52 1.55
C ARG A 70 -13.58 -1.27 0.43
N TYR A 71 -14.71 -0.74 0.01
CA TYR A 71 -15.37 -1.11 -1.25
C TYR A 71 -14.56 -0.67 -2.46
N LEU A 72 -14.74 -1.32 -3.61
CA LEU A 72 -14.20 -0.85 -4.89
C LEU A 72 -14.77 0.53 -5.24
N LEU A 73 -14.10 1.24 -6.14
CA LEU A 73 -14.30 2.68 -6.32
C LEU A 73 -15.46 3.03 -7.27
N SER A 74 -15.86 2.10 -8.14
CA SER A 74 -16.86 2.38 -9.17
C SER A 74 -17.88 1.26 -9.30
N THR A 75 -19.10 1.60 -9.74
CA THR A 75 -20.16 0.64 -10.07
C THR A 75 -19.69 -0.37 -11.11
N SER A 76 -18.94 0.07 -12.13
CA SER A 76 -18.48 -0.79 -13.23
C SER A 76 -17.58 -1.93 -12.74
N GLN A 77 -16.76 -1.72 -11.70
CA GLN A 77 -15.90 -2.78 -11.17
C GLN A 77 -16.68 -3.99 -10.63
N TYR A 78 -17.90 -3.78 -10.13
CA TYR A 78 -18.80 -4.86 -9.72
C TYR A 78 -19.78 -5.27 -10.83
N ALA A 79 -20.36 -4.29 -11.51
CA ALA A 79 -21.47 -4.54 -12.44
C ALA A 79 -21.00 -5.13 -13.78
N ASP A 80 -19.83 -4.76 -14.30
CA ASP A 80 -19.39 -5.23 -15.61
C ASP A 80 -19.16 -6.76 -15.64
N PRO A 81 -18.42 -7.37 -14.69
CA PRO A 81 -18.29 -8.82 -14.68
C PRO A 81 -19.63 -9.53 -14.42
N TYR A 82 -20.45 -9.03 -13.49
CA TYR A 82 -21.79 -9.58 -13.26
C TYR A 82 -22.66 -9.53 -14.52
N ASN A 83 -22.77 -8.38 -15.18
CA ASN A 83 -23.60 -8.19 -16.36
C ASN A 83 -23.14 -9.07 -17.54
N THR A 84 -21.83 -9.25 -17.69
CA THR A 84 -21.29 -10.14 -18.73
C THR A 84 -21.71 -11.60 -18.48
N LEU A 85 -21.60 -12.10 -17.24
CA LEU A 85 -22.04 -13.44 -16.90
C LEU A 85 -23.58 -13.58 -16.97
N LYS A 86 -24.32 -12.56 -16.54
CA LYS A 86 -25.77 -12.52 -16.63
C LYS A 86 -26.27 -12.60 -18.09
N GLU A 87 -25.61 -11.89 -19.00
CA GLU A 87 -25.93 -11.98 -20.44
C GLU A 87 -25.65 -13.38 -20.99
N ALA A 88 -24.55 -14.03 -20.57
CA ALA A 88 -24.26 -15.41 -20.94
C ALA A 88 -25.29 -16.40 -20.38
N TYR A 89 -25.73 -16.20 -19.13
CA TYR A 89 -26.79 -16.98 -18.51
C TYR A 89 -28.10 -16.87 -19.29
N ASP A 90 -28.52 -15.66 -19.65
CA ASP A 90 -29.77 -15.42 -20.40
C ASP A 90 -29.73 -16.01 -21.82
N LYS A 91 -28.53 -16.17 -22.39
CA LYS A 91 -28.30 -16.85 -23.67
C LYS A 91 -28.12 -18.36 -23.55
N GLY A 92 -28.11 -18.91 -22.35
CA GLY A 92 -27.95 -20.34 -22.09
C GLY A 92 -26.55 -20.89 -22.41
N VAL A 93 -25.51 -20.03 -22.36
CA VAL A 93 -24.12 -20.39 -22.64
C VAL A 93 -23.23 -20.33 -21.39
N LEU A 94 -23.79 -20.13 -20.20
CA LEU A 94 -23.08 -20.13 -18.92
C LEU A 94 -23.09 -21.55 -18.33
N THR A 95 -21.98 -22.01 -17.78
CA THR A 95 -21.89 -23.29 -17.04
C THR A 95 -22.48 -23.16 -15.64
N GLU A 96 -22.65 -24.29 -14.92
CA GLU A 96 -23.04 -24.24 -13.50
C GLU A 96 -22.00 -23.58 -12.63
N PHE A 97 -20.69 -23.74 -12.94
CA PHE A 97 -19.62 -23.00 -12.26
C PHE A 97 -19.71 -21.50 -12.54
N GLY A 98 -19.88 -21.13 -13.81
CA GLY A 98 -20.09 -19.73 -14.21
C GLY A 98 -21.29 -19.08 -13.50
N LYS A 99 -22.40 -19.86 -13.35
CA LYS A 99 -23.56 -19.40 -12.59
C LYS A 99 -23.23 -19.18 -11.11
N SER A 100 -22.46 -20.09 -10.47
CA SER A 100 -22.01 -19.91 -9.09
C SER A 100 -21.14 -18.64 -8.91
N VAL A 101 -20.26 -18.33 -9.88
CA VAL A 101 -19.48 -17.10 -9.89
C VAL A 101 -20.39 -15.87 -10.04
N MET A 102 -21.33 -15.92 -11.00
CA MET A 102 -22.30 -14.83 -11.21
C MET A 102 -23.12 -14.54 -9.95
N ASP A 103 -23.65 -15.56 -9.28
CA ASP A 103 -24.47 -15.39 -8.06
C ASP A 103 -23.65 -14.73 -6.93
N ARG A 104 -22.36 -15.08 -6.78
CA ARG A 104 -21.44 -14.45 -5.79
C ARG A 104 -21.14 -13.00 -6.16
N LEU A 105 -20.94 -12.68 -7.44
CA LEU A 105 -20.73 -11.31 -7.91
C LEU A 105 -21.99 -10.45 -7.71
N GLU A 106 -23.19 -11.02 -7.86
CA GLU A 106 -24.45 -10.32 -7.58
C GLU A 106 -24.55 -9.91 -6.11
N ILE A 107 -24.18 -10.80 -5.18
CA ILE A 107 -24.18 -10.50 -3.75
C ILE A 107 -23.19 -9.35 -3.45
N MET A 108 -21.98 -9.38 -4.05
CA MET A 108 -20.99 -8.33 -3.89
C MET A 108 -21.48 -6.99 -4.44
N MET A 109 -22.08 -7.00 -5.65
CA MET A 109 -22.62 -5.80 -6.28
C MET A 109 -23.74 -5.18 -5.43
N ASN A 110 -24.65 -6.00 -4.90
CA ASN A 110 -25.75 -5.54 -4.06
C ASN A 110 -25.25 -5.02 -2.69
N ASP A 111 -24.24 -5.66 -2.08
CA ASP A 111 -23.63 -5.13 -0.85
C ASP A 111 -22.89 -3.81 -1.07
N ALA A 112 -22.33 -3.59 -2.26
CA ALA A 112 -21.62 -2.37 -2.61
C ALA A 112 -22.52 -1.19 -3.01
N ASP A 113 -23.82 -1.41 -3.19
CA ASP A 113 -24.74 -0.36 -3.63
C ASP A 113 -24.81 0.78 -2.60
N GLY A 114 -24.58 2.00 -3.07
CA GLY A 114 -24.49 3.20 -2.24
C GLY A 114 -23.23 3.31 -1.35
N ARG A 115 -22.24 2.42 -1.54
CA ARG A 115 -21.02 2.34 -0.68
C ARG A 115 -19.71 2.38 -1.44
N LEU A 116 -19.74 2.79 -2.70
CA LEU A 116 -18.55 2.78 -3.56
C LEU A 116 -17.42 3.64 -2.98
N GLY A 117 -16.27 3.01 -2.79
CA GLY A 117 -15.09 3.64 -2.22
C GLY A 117 -15.13 3.93 -0.72
N ASP A 118 -16.22 3.57 -0.04
CA ASP A 118 -16.38 3.75 1.41
C ASP A 118 -15.57 2.73 2.20
N LEU A 119 -15.19 3.12 3.41
CA LEU A 119 -14.55 2.25 4.38
C LEU A 119 -15.52 1.16 4.85
N THR A 120 -15.08 -0.11 4.84
CA THR A 120 -15.89 -1.21 5.38
C THR A 120 -15.87 -1.22 6.91
N LYS A 121 -16.75 -2.03 7.52
CA LYS A 121 -16.69 -2.28 8.97
C LYS A 121 -15.37 -2.90 9.40
N LYS A 122 -14.79 -3.77 8.55
CA LYS A 122 -13.45 -4.33 8.77
C LYS A 122 -12.39 -3.22 8.78
N GLY A 123 -12.41 -2.29 7.82
CA GLY A 123 -11.50 -1.15 7.78
C GLY A 123 -11.60 -0.24 9.02
N GLN A 124 -12.81 -0.05 9.57
CA GLN A 124 -12.98 0.68 10.83
C GLN A 124 -12.34 -0.06 12.01
N ARG A 125 -12.51 -1.39 12.09
CA ARG A 125 -11.87 -2.20 13.16
C ARG A 125 -10.35 -2.13 13.05
N GLN A 126 -9.78 -2.25 11.85
CA GLN A 126 -8.33 -2.16 11.62
C GLN A 126 -7.74 -0.88 12.24
N HIS A 127 -8.32 0.28 11.97
CA HIS A 127 -7.82 1.55 12.50
C HIS A 127 -8.02 1.70 14.02
N ARG A 128 -9.06 1.12 14.58
CA ARG A 128 -9.24 1.07 16.04
C ARG A 128 -8.17 0.21 16.71
N GLU A 129 -7.90 -0.96 16.15
CA GLU A 129 -6.89 -1.87 16.70
C GLU A 129 -5.46 -1.29 16.57
N ILE A 130 -5.12 -0.66 15.45
CA ILE A 130 -3.85 0.06 15.30
C ILE A 130 -3.72 1.16 16.37
N ALA A 131 -4.76 1.98 16.57
CA ALA A 131 -4.74 3.03 17.60
C ALA A 131 -4.62 2.46 19.02
N ARG A 132 -5.29 1.33 19.32
CA ARG A 132 -5.18 0.62 20.59
C ARG A 132 -3.75 0.18 20.84
N ARG A 133 -3.12 -0.50 19.88
CA ARG A 133 -1.74 -0.96 20.00
C ARG A 133 -0.74 0.19 20.12
N MET A 134 -0.98 1.35 19.50
CA MET A 134 -0.16 2.55 19.75
C MET A 134 -0.19 2.97 21.23
N VAL A 135 -1.37 2.97 21.86
CA VAL A 135 -1.50 3.30 23.29
C VAL A 135 -0.84 2.25 24.18
N GLU A 136 -1.01 0.97 23.88
CA GLU A 136 -0.47 -0.15 24.66
C GLU A 136 1.06 -0.22 24.58
N ASN A 137 1.62 -0.02 23.38
CA ASN A 137 3.05 -0.13 23.15
C ASN A 137 3.85 1.12 23.53
N TYR A 138 3.20 2.31 23.54
CA TYR A 138 3.87 3.60 23.79
C TYR A 138 3.10 4.47 24.79
N PRO A 139 2.85 3.98 26.03
CA PRO A 139 2.09 4.72 27.05
C PRO A 139 2.78 6.02 27.49
N GLU A 140 4.09 6.17 27.25
CA GLU A 140 4.80 7.42 27.49
C GLU A 140 4.39 8.52 26.52
N ILE A 141 4.07 8.15 25.27
CA ILE A 141 3.62 9.07 24.22
C ILE A 141 2.12 9.30 24.34
N PHE A 142 1.33 8.22 24.44
CA PHE A 142 -0.12 8.25 24.51
C PHE A 142 -0.59 8.09 25.94
N ASN A 143 -0.90 9.21 26.60
CA ASN A 143 -1.38 9.24 27.97
C ASN A 143 -2.42 10.36 28.17
N LYS A 144 -3.00 10.43 29.38
CA LYS A 144 -4.08 11.38 29.72
C LYS A 144 -3.72 12.87 29.59
N LYS A 145 -2.44 13.21 29.48
CA LYS A 145 -1.92 14.58 29.35
C LYS A 145 -1.34 14.84 27.97
N ALA A 146 -1.30 13.84 27.12
CA ALA A 146 -0.75 13.96 25.79
C ALA A 146 -1.58 14.91 24.91
N HIS A 147 -0.91 15.57 24.02
CA HIS A 147 -1.49 16.35 22.93
C HIS A 147 -1.09 15.72 21.61
N ILE A 148 -2.08 15.33 20.79
CA ILE A 148 -1.84 14.77 19.47
C ILE A 148 -2.56 15.61 18.41
N THR A 149 -1.99 15.62 17.20
CA THR A 149 -2.65 16.17 16.03
C THR A 149 -2.92 15.09 15.00
N ALA A 150 -4.06 15.15 14.32
CA ALA A 150 -4.42 14.22 13.26
C ALA A 150 -4.85 14.97 11.99
N ARG A 151 -4.39 14.52 10.85
CA ARG A 151 -4.71 15.09 9.53
C ARG A 151 -5.12 13.98 8.58
N SER A 152 -6.11 14.24 7.73
CA SER A 152 -6.51 13.31 6.69
C SER A 152 -6.65 14.01 5.34
N THR A 153 -6.61 13.23 4.25
CA THR A 153 -7.11 13.73 2.96
C THR A 153 -8.62 13.84 3.01
N THR A 154 -9.21 14.63 2.12
CA THR A 154 -10.66 14.88 2.06
C THR A 154 -11.50 13.68 1.59
N SER A 155 -10.88 12.54 1.31
CA SER A 155 -11.58 11.32 0.86
C SER A 155 -12.35 10.66 2.00
N HIS A 156 -13.65 10.36 1.82
CA HIS A 156 -14.53 9.82 2.85
C HIS A 156 -13.93 8.63 3.61
N ARG A 157 -13.35 7.65 2.91
CA ARG A 157 -12.72 6.48 3.54
C ARG A 157 -11.52 6.84 4.40
N VAL A 158 -10.78 7.89 4.05
CA VAL A 158 -9.61 8.33 4.82
C VAL A 158 -10.05 9.08 6.07
N VAL A 159 -11.03 9.99 5.94
CA VAL A 159 -11.67 10.68 7.08
C VAL A 159 -12.27 9.66 8.03
N ALA A 160 -12.98 8.65 7.51
CA ALA A 160 -13.56 7.57 8.32
C ALA A 160 -12.49 6.73 9.03
N SER A 161 -11.34 6.48 8.38
CA SER A 161 -10.20 5.78 8.99
C SER A 161 -9.59 6.58 10.13
N MET A 162 -9.32 7.87 9.91
CA MET A 162 -8.87 8.79 10.97
C MET A 162 -9.86 8.82 12.13
N THR A 163 -11.14 9.02 11.83
CA THR A 163 -12.20 9.07 12.86
C THR A 163 -12.27 7.80 13.69
N ALA A 164 -12.16 6.61 13.05
CA ALA A 164 -12.16 5.33 13.76
C ALA A 164 -10.99 5.23 14.76
N ALA A 165 -9.78 5.66 14.37
CA ALA A 165 -8.63 5.73 15.26
C ALA A 165 -8.84 6.73 16.41
N LEU A 166 -9.32 7.95 16.09
CA LEU A 166 -9.56 8.99 17.09
C LEU A 166 -10.64 8.61 18.11
N MET A 167 -11.68 7.88 17.69
CA MET A 167 -12.68 7.31 18.60
C MET A 167 -12.06 6.32 19.57
N GLU A 168 -11.12 5.49 19.13
CA GLU A 168 -10.43 4.55 20.02
C GLU A 168 -9.53 5.28 21.01
N PHE A 169 -8.71 6.24 20.55
CA PHE A 169 -7.92 7.10 21.44
C PHE A 169 -8.79 7.79 22.50
N SER A 170 -9.91 8.39 22.09
CA SER A 170 -10.84 9.06 23.02
C SER A 170 -11.49 8.09 24.01
N THR A 171 -11.72 6.85 23.61
CA THR A 171 -12.28 5.81 24.50
C THR A 171 -11.26 5.39 25.56
N LEU A 172 -10.01 5.18 25.15
CA LEU A 172 -8.93 4.73 26.03
C LEU A 172 -8.38 5.87 26.91
N LEU A 173 -8.33 7.08 26.38
CA LEU A 173 -7.70 8.26 26.99
C LEU A 173 -8.63 9.49 26.90
N PRO A 174 -9.73 9.52 27.67
CA PRO A 174 -10.79 10.55 27.52
C PRO A 174 -10.34 12.00 27.77
N THR A 175 -9.20 12.22 28.39
CA THR A 175 -8.66 13.58 28.69
C THR A 175 -7.46 13.96 27.85
N MET A 176 -7.05 13.10 26.92
CA MET A 176 -6.02 13.41 25.93
C MET A 176 -6.53 14.52 25.00
N GLN A 177 -5.68 15.52 24.73
CA GLN A 177 -6.01 16.56 23.77
C GLN A 177 -5.81 16.05 22.35
N ILE A 178 -6.83 16.22 21.50
CA ILE A 178 -6.81 15.79 20.10
C ILE A 178 -7.24 16.97 19.22
N ASP A 179 -6.32 17.45 18.37
CA ASP A 179 -6.60 18.44 17.34
C ASP A 179 -6.61 17.72 15.98
N PHE A 180 -7.70 17.81 15.23
CA PHE A 180 -7.78 17.15 13.93
C PHE A 180 -8.32 18.07 12.84
N ASP A 181 -7.94 17.78 11.59
CA ASP A 181 -8.40 18.49 10.41
C ASP A 181 -8.46 17.53 9.21
N ASP A 182 -9.52 17.62 8.42
CA ASP A 182 -9.77 16.88 7.18
C ASP A 182 -10.03 17.82 5.99
N SER A 183 -9.66 19.09 6.14
CA SER A 183 -9.81 20.11 5.10
C SER A 183 -8.79 19.96 3.97
N ASP A 184 -9.02 20.68 2.87
CA ASP A 184 -8.10 20.73 1.73
C ASP A 184 -6.81 21.56 2.02
N TYR A 185 -6.73 22.18 3.20
CA TYR A 185 -5.60 23.02 3.60
C TYR A 185 -4.26 22.29 3.55
N ASP A 186 -4.23 21.05 4.06
CA ASP A 186 -3.02 20.22 4.13
C ASP A 186 -2.78 19.38 2.86
N ARG A 187 -3.59 19.55 1.82
CA ARG A 187 -3.50 18.77 0.57
C ARG A 187 -2.15 18.88 -0.12
N HIS A 188 -1.51 20.05 -0.04
CA HIS A 188 -0.25 20.33 -0.73
C HIS A 188 0.90 19.40 -0.35
N TYR A 189 0.90 18.83 0.87
CA TYR A 189 1.87 17.81 1.26
C TYR A 189 1.24 16.41 1.43
N MET A 190 -0.04 16.33 1.81
CA MET A 190 -0.71 15.06 2.09
C MET A 190 -1.00 14.25 0.83
N ASN A 191 -1.40 14.86 -0.26
CA ASN A 191 -1.90 14.17 -1.45
C ASN A 191 -1.55 14.82 -2.80
N SER A 192 -0.94 16.00 -2.82
CA SER A 192 -0.48 16.60 -4.08
C SER A 192 0.85 15.98 -4.53
N GLU A 193 1.02 15.88 -5.82
CA GLU A 193 2.23 15.41 -6.47
C GLU A 193 2.75 16.52 -7.39
N ASP A 194 4.07 16.67 -7.46
CA ASP A 194 4.69 17.63 -8.37
C ASP A 194 4.30 17.30 -9.83
N PRO A 195 3.84 18.29 -10.63
CA PRO A 195 3.47 18.06 -12.03
C PRO A 195 4.59 17.43 -12.87
N ALA A 196 5.86 17.77 -12.61
CA ALA A 196 7.00 17.16 -13.28
C ALA A 196 7.05 15.65 -13.01
N ILE A 197 6.81 15.22 -11.76
CA ILE A 197 6.77 13.82 -11.38
C ILE A 197 5.59 13.09 -12.05
N THR A 198 4.45 13.74 -12.13
CA THR A 198 3.28 13.20 -12.85
C THR A 198 3.61 12.90 -14.32
N SER A 199 4.41 13.73 -14.97
CA SER A 199 4.89 13.50 -16.35
C SER A 199 5.73 12.23 -16.46
N TYR A 200 6.72 12.02 -15.59
CA TYR A 200 7.52 10.79 -15.54
C TYR A 200 6.67 9.55 -15.31
N LYS A 201 5.76 9.62 -14.33
CA LYS A 201 4.85 8.55 -13.97
C LYS A 201 3.94 8.13 -15.14
N ASN A 202 3.53 9.07 -15.99
CA ASN A 202 2.67 8.85 -17.14
C ASN A 202 3.45 8.67 -18.46
N SER A 203 4.72 8.32 -18.41
CA SER A 203 5.52 8.11 -19.61
C SER A 203 4.93 7.01 -20.52
N LYS A 204 5.06 7.21 -21.83
CA LYS A 204 4.59 6.23 -22.81
C LYS A 204 5.38 4.93 -22.71
N GLU A 205 6.67 5.02 -22.48
CA GLU A 205 7.59 3.89 -22.34
C GLU A 205 7.15 2.97 -21.21
N ARG A 206 6.85 3.54 -20.03
CA ARG A 206 6.32 2.78 -18.89
C ARG A 206 4.98 2.12 -19.25
N SER A 207 4.08 2.87 -19.87
CA SER A 207 2.73 2.37 -20.18
C SER A 207 2.79 1.19 -21.17
N VAL A 208 3.65 1.27 -22.18
CA VAL A 208 3.86 0.19 -23.14
C VAL A 208 4.52 -1.02 -22.48
N ALA A 209 5.53 -0.81 -21.63
CA ALA A 209 6.21 -1.92 -20.95
C ALA A 209 5.26 -2.67 -20.01
N VAL A 210 4.41 -1.95 -19.25
CA VAL A 210 3.40 -2.59 -18.37
C VAL A 210 2.35 -3.32 -19.20
N SER A 211 1.90 -2.75 -20.33
CA SER A 211 0.95 -3.44 -21.22
C SER A 211 1.52 -4.75 -21.76
N ASN A 212 2.74 -4.72 -22.29
CA ASN A 212 3.40 -5.92 -22.82
C ASN A 212 3.61 -6.99 -21.73
N PHE A 213 3.97 -6.56 -20.50
CA PHE A 213 4.10 -7.47 -19.38
C PHE A 213 2.75 -8.13 -19.05
N ASN A 214 1.67 -7.35 -18.98
CA ASN A 214 0.34 -7.87 -18.70
C ASN A 214 -0.12 -8.86 -19.78
N GLU A 215 0.09 -8.57 -21.07
CA GLU A 215 -0.22 -9.48 -22.17
C GLU A 215 0.51 -10.83 -22.07
N ALA A 216 1.75 -10.83 -21.58
CA ALA A 216 2.51 -12.06 -21.39
C ALA A 216 2.02 -12.92 -20.20
N HIS A 217 1.42 -12.28 -19.19
CA HIS A 217 1.02 -12.92 -17.93
C HIS A 217 -0.48 -13.20 -17.82
N PHE A 218 -1.33 -12.59 -18.62
CA PHE A 218 -2.76 -12.93 -18.63
C PHE A 218 -2.99 -14.27 -19.33
N LYS A 219 -3.65 -15.20 -18.64
CA LYS A 219 -3.96 -16.56 -19.10
C LYS A 219 -5.43 -16.86 -18.85
N SER A 220 -6.28 -16.14 -19.57
CA SER A 220 -7.73 -16.19 -19.35
C SER A 220 -8.42 -17.44 -19.90
N GLU A 221 -7.77 -18.19 -20.80
CA GLU A 221 -8.41 -19.26 -21.61
C GLU A 221 -9.05 -20.36 -20.74
N ARG A 222 -8.33 -20.84 -19.70
CA ARG A 222 -8.87 -21.86 -18.80
C ARG A 222 -10.16 -21.39 -18.14
N LEU A 223 -10.12 -20.21 -17.52
CA LEU A 223 -11.28 -19.66 -16.82
C LEU A 223 -12.46 -19.45 -17.79
N MET A 224 -12.20 -18.96 -19.00
CA MET A 224 -13.26 -18.81 -19.99
C MET A 224 -13.90 -20.15 -20.36
N CYS A 225 -13.12 -21.22 -20.50
CA CYS A 225 -13.65 -22.58 -20.75
C CYS A 225 -14.45 -23.13 -19.56
N GLU A 226 -14.14 -22.73 -18.33
CA GLU A 226 -14.93 -23.16 -17.15
C GLU A 226 -16.19 -22.33 -16.95
N LEU A 227 -16.18 -21.03 -17.30
CA LEU A 227 -17.32 -20.16 -17.17
C LEU A 227 -18.38 -20.38 -18.27
N PHE A 228 -17.96 -20.68 -19.52
CA PHE A 228 -18.83 -20.72 -20.67
C PHE A 228 -18.85 -22.10 -21.33
N THR A 229 -20.05 -22.55 -21.72
CA THR A 229 -20.22 -23.76 -22.56
C THR A 229 -19.84 -23.50 -24.02
N ASP A 230 -19.83 -22.25 -24.45
CA ASP A 230 -19.37 -21.76 -25.75
C ASP A 230 -18.56 -20.46 -25.55
N THR A 231 -17.25 -20.57 -25.65
CA THR A 231 -16.33 -19.42 -25.48
C THR A 231 -16.41 -18.39 -26.60
N THR A 232 -17.09 -18.71 -27.73
CA THR A 232 -17.31 -17.69 -28.78
C THR A 232 -18.16 -16.52 -28.28
N PHE A 233 -18.96 -16.73 -27.23
CA PHE A 233 -19.68 -15.67 -26.55
C PHE A 233 -18.75 -14.53 -26.08
N ILE A 234 -17.63 -14.85 -25.46
CA ILE A 234 -16.71 -13.86 -24.86
C ILE A 234 -15.60 -13.43 -25.83
N THR A 235 -15.07 -14.34 -26.66
CA THR A 235 -14.01 -14.04 -27.64
C THR A 235 -14.54 -13.21 -28.82
N ARG A 236 -15.85 -13.19 -29.04
CA ARG A 236 -16.54 -12.39 -30.05
C ARG A 236 -17.67 -11.58 -29.43
N TYR A 237 -17.41 -10.99 -28.28
CA TYR A 237 -18.40 -10.22 -27.52
C TYR A 237 -18.85 -8.98 -28.27
N GLU A 238 -20.16 -8.77 -28.38
CA GLU A 238 -20.74 -7.57 -28.99
C GLU A 238 -20.75 -6.42 -27.98
N VAL A 239 -19.81 -5.50 -28.09
CA VAL A 239 -19.82 -4.25 -27.32
C VAL A 239 -20.88 -3.31 -27.95
N LYS A 240 -22.00 -3.15 -27.27
CA LYS A 240 -23.06 -2.23 -27.68
C LYS A 240 -22.57 -0.79 -27.55
N ALA A 241 -22.81 0.03 -28.58
CA ALA A 241 -22.56 1.46 -28.49
C ALA A 241 -23.41 2.07 -27.36
N THR A 242 -22.77 2.46 -26.27
CA THR A 242 -23.44 3.22 -25.21
C THR A 242 -23.46 4.68 -25.59
N ALA A 243 -24.64 5.30 -25.65
CA ALA A 243 -24.74 6.76 -25.63
C ALA A 243 -24.06 7.24 -24.34
N SER A 244 -22.93 7.96 -24.45
CA SER A 244 -22.22 8.44 -23.27
C SER A 244 -23.18 9.35 -22.48
N ARG A 245 -23.60 8.86 -21.31
CA ARG A 245 -24.27 9.71 -20.33
C ARG A 245 -23.19 10.63 -19.74
N PHE A 246 -23.50 11.91 -19.75
CA PHE A 246 -22.72 13.00 -19.22
C PHE A 246 -21.91 12.61 -17.97
N SER A 247 -20.59 12.70 -18.05
CA SER A 247 -19.75 12.78 -16.88
C SER A 247 -19.65 14.25 -16.46
N PHE A 248 -20.32 14.61 -15.39
CA PHE A 248 -20.23 15.93 -14.79
C PHE A 248 -19.03 16.02 -13.85
N MET A 249 -17.84 16.12 -14.45
CA MET A 249 -16.65 16.63 -13.76
C MET A 249 -15.71 17.26 -14.78
N GLY A 250 -15.71 18.60 -14.82
CA GLY A 250 -14.66 19.39 -15.45
C GLY A 250 -14.78 19.60 -16.95
N GLY A 251 -15.57 20.57 -17.39
CA GLY A 251 -15.32 21.47 -18.51
C GLY A 251 -15.04 20.83 -19.88
N GLY A 252 -16.08 20.43 -20.59
CA GLY A 252 -16.02 20.16 -22.03
C GLY A 252 -17.23 19.35 -22.48
N MET A 253 -18.17 19.97 -23.22
CA MET A 253 -19.25 19.25 -23.90
C MET A 253 -18.61 18.38 -25.00
N GLN A 254 -18.43 17.08 -24.76
CA GLN A 254 -18.23 16.11 -25.82
C GLN A 254 -19.61 15.71 -26.34
N GLN A 255 -19.85 15.88 -27.63
CA GLN A 255 -21.04 15.41 -28.29
C GLN A 255 -21.13 13.88 -28.19
N PRO A 256 -22.30 13.29 -27.99
CA PRO A 256 -22.49 11.85 -28.00
C PRO A 256 -22.09 11.31 -29.37
N THR A 257 -21.00 10.56 -29.45
CA THR A 257 -20.65 9.78 -30.61
C THR A 257 -21.53 8.54 -30.60
N THR A 258 -22.49 8.45 -31.50
CA THR A 258 -23.18 7.19 -31.81
C THR A 258 -22.20 6.29 -32.53
N GLY A 259 -21.41 5.55 -31.76
CA GLY A 259 -20.52 4.52 -32.29
C GLY A 259 -21.33 3.31 -32.74
N ALA A 260 -20.95 2.66 -33.84
CA ALA A 260 -21.48 1.35 -34.20
C ALA A 260 -21.08 0.31 -33.16
N SER A 261 -21.93 -0.69 -32.88
CA SER A 261 -21.53 -1.86 -32.10
C SER A 261 -20.28 -2.51 -32.71
N SER A 262 -19.35 -2.98 -31.87
CA SER A 262 -18.14 -3.65 -32.32
C SER A 262 -18.00 -5.03 -31.66
N ILE A 263 -17.42 -5.97 -32.41
CA ILE A 263 -17.08 -7.30 -31.88
C ILE A 263 -15.66 -7.22 -31.33
N GLN A 264 -15.48 -7.66 -30.09
CA GLN A 264 -14.18 -7.65 -29.39
C GLN A 264 -13.98 -8.95 -28.62
N ASP A 265 -12.74 -9.39 -28.48
CA ASP A 265 -12.37 -10.35 -27.45
C ASP A 265 -12.35 -9.66 -26.10
N ARG A 266 -13.12 -10.15 -25.15
CA ARG A 266 -13.26 -9.61 -23.79
C ARG A 266 -12.77 -10.57 -22.70
N SER A 267 -12.11 -11.66 -23.11
CA SER A 267 -11.64 -12.71 -22.19
C SER A 267 -10.74 -12.15 -21.09
N ASP A 268 -9.68 -11.42 -21.45
CA ASP A 268 -8.74 -10.84 -20.48
C ASP A 268 -9.37 -9.73 -19.64
N ALA A 269 -10.29 -8.95 -20.25
CA ALA A 269 -11.01 -7.92 -19.51
C ALA A 269 -11.92 -8.52 -18.42
N LEU A 270 -12.69 -9.57 -18.74
CA LEU A 270 -13.54 -10.28 -17.78
C LEU A 270 -12.68 -10.98 -16.71
N TYR A 271 -11.58 -11.61 -17.11
CA TYR A 271 -10.63 -12.26 -16.22
C TYR A 271 -10.11 -11.28 -15.15
N ASN A 272 -9.61 -10.12 -15.58
CA ASN A 272 -9.11 -9.07 -14.67
C ASN A 272 -10.22 -8.49 -13.79
N GLN A 273 -11.41 -8.28 -14.32
CA GLN A 273 -12.56 -7.76 -13.55
C GLN A 273 -12.98 -8.71 -12.43
N ILE A 274 -13.01 -10.01 -12.70
CA ILE A 274 -13.31 -11.02 -11.65
C ILE A 274 -12.20 -11.05 -10.61
N TYR A 275 -10.93 -10.98 -11.03
CA TYR A 275 -9.79 -10.91 -10.11
C TYR A 275 -9.86 -9.69 -9.18
N GLU A 276 -10.19 -8.50 -9.69
CA GLU A 276 -10.34 -7.30 -8.87
C GLU A 276 -11.38 -7.47 -7.76
N VAL A 277 -12.53 -8.07 -8.08
CA VAL A 277 -13.56 -8.37 -7.07
C VAL A 277 -13.07 -9.42 -6.09
N ALA A 278 -12.46 -10.51 -6.58
CA ALA A 278 -11.94 -11.58 -5.74
C ALA A 278 -10.87 -11.08 -4.76
N ALA A 279 -9.91 -10.27 -5.22
CA ALA A 279 -8.90 -9.65 -4.38
C ALA A 279 -9.51 -8.70 -3.32
N ASN A 280 -10.59 -7.99 -3.66
CA ASN A 280 -11.28 -7.08 -2.75
C ASN A 280 -12.13 -7.78 -1.69
N MET A 281 -12.49 -9.06 -1.88
CA MET A 281 -13.34 -9.78 -0.92
C MET A 281 -12.75 -9.84 0.48
N GLN A 282 -11.43 -9.79 0.63
CA GLN A 282 -10.74 -9.69 1.92
C GLN A 282 -11.17 -8.44 2.72
N SER A 283 -11.67 -7.42 2.05
CA SER A 283 -12.17 -6.20 2.70
C SER A 283 -13.55 -6.37 3.36
N HIS A 284 -14.20 -7.51 3.19
CA HIS A 284 -15.59 -7.76 3.58
C HIS A 284 -15.73 -8.94 4.55
N ASP A 285 -16.84 -9.00 5.28
CA ASP A 285 -17.18 -10.09 6.23
C ASP A 285 -18.43 -10.87 5.72
N LEU A 286 -18.39 -11.34 4.45
CA LEU A 286 -19.58 -11.94 3.81
C LEU A 286 -19.73 -13.45 4.02
N GLY A 287 -18.72 -14.12 4.59
CA GLY A 287 -18.76 -15.55 4.86
C GLY A 287 -18.57 -16.46 3.63
N PHE A 288 -18.18 -15.90 2.49
CA PHE A 288 -17.76 -16.62 1.30
C PHE A 288 -16.62 -15.85 0.60
N ASN A 289 -15.93 -16.51 -0.34
CA ASN A 289 -14.87 -15.90 -1.15
C ASN A 289 -15.00 -16.33 -2.62
N LEU A 290 -14.04 -15.92 -3.44
CA LEU A 290 -13.87 -16.31 -4.84
C LEU A 290 -12.52 -17.03 -5.08
N ASP A 291 -11.94 -17.63 -4.03
CA ASP A 291 -10.61 -18.24 -4.09
C ASP A 291 -10.56 -19.43 -5.06
N ASP A 292 -11.69 -20.14 -5.23
CA ASP A 292 -11.87 -21.27 -6.13
C ASP A 292 -11.96 -20.89 -7.62
N VAL A 293 -12.07 -19.61 -7.95
CA VAL A 293 -12.24 -19.16 -9.35
C VAL A 293 -10.95 -19.27 -10.13
N PHE A 294 -9.82 -19.02 -9.48
CA PHE A 294 -8.52 -19.03 -10.10
C PHE A 294 -7.67 -20.19 -9.56
N THR A 295 -6.87 -20.79 -10.42
CA THR A 295 -5.81 -21.69 -9.99
C THR A 295 -4.74 -20.89 -9.23
N TYR A 296 -3.89 -21.59 -8.48
CA TYR A 296 -2.76 -21.00 -7.80
C TYR A 296 -1.83 -20.22 -8.76
N ASP A 297 -1.56 -20.79 -9.95
CA ASP A 297 -0.73 -20.16 -10.97
C ASP A 297 -1.38 -18.88 -11.50
N GLU A 298 -2.68 -18.87 -11.71
CA GLU A 298 -3.41 -17.70 -12.18
C GLU A 298 -3.45 -16.60 -11.11
N TRP A 299 -3.66 -16.93 -9.85
CA TRP A 299 -3.54 -16.00 -8.74
C TRP A 299 -2.15 -15.33 -8.70
N TYR A 300 -1.10 -16.13 -8.87
CA TYR A 300 0.27 -15.62 -8.88
C TYR A 300 0.53 -14.70 -10.08
N GLU A 301 0.12 -15.09 -11.29
CA GLU A 301 0.29 -14.26 -12.49
C GLU A 301 -0.45 -12.92 -12.37
N MET A 302 -1.69 -12.92 -11.87
CA MET A 302 -2.45 -11.69 -11.65
C MET A 302 -1.83 -10.82 -10.56
N PHE A 303 -1.30 -11.44 -9.51
CA PHE A 303 -0.53 -10.73 -8.50
C PHE A 303 0.71 -10.05 -9.11
N THR A 304 1.48 -10.75 -9.96
CA THR A 304 2.70 -10.17 -10.56
C THR A 304 2.38 -8.98 -11.46
N THR A 305 1.28 -9.01 -12.21
CA THR A 305 0.84 -7.86 -13.01
C THR A 305 0.47 -6.66 -12.13
N ASN A 306 -0.27 -6.88 -11.05
CA ASN A 306 -0.62 -5.83 -10.08
C ASN A 306 0.62 -5.28 -9.37
N ASN A 307 1.54 -6.16 -8.96
CA ASN A 307 2.80 -5.81 -8.32
C ASN A 307 3.70 -4.95 -9.24
N THR A 308 3.81 -5.33 -10.51
CA THR A 308 4.54 -4.60 -11.55
C THR A 308 3.95 -3.22 -11.79
N TYR A 309 2.63 -3.10 -11.84
CA TYR A 309 1.96 -1.81 -11.90
C TYR A 309 2.39 -0.91 -10.72
N TRP A 310 2.24 -1.38 -9.47
CA TRP A 310 2.57 -0.60 -8.28
C TRP A 310 4.05 -0.21 -8.23
N TYR A 311 4.96 -1.14 -8.56
CA TYR A 311 6.37 -0.82 -8.69
C TYR A 311 6.61 0.30 -9.70
N SER A 312 6.01 0.20 -10.89
CA SER A 312 6.23 1.14 -11.99
C SER A 312 5.76 2.57 -11.70
N VAL A 313 4.74 2.74 -10.83
CA VAL A 313 4.16 4.04 -10.48
C VAL A 313 4.56 4.55 -9.08
N SER A 314 5.44 3.84 -8.37
CA SER A 314 5.77 4.18 -6.98
C SER A 314 7.26 4.11 -6.66
N ALA A 315 8.01 3.20 -7.31
CA ALA A 315 9.40 2.93 -7.00
C ALA A 315 10.38 3.66 -7.93
N TYR A 316 11.68 3.41 -7.73
CA TYR A 316 12.76 3.95 -8.56
C TYR A 316 12.88 3.21 -9.90
N SER A 317 11.76 3.04 -10.61
CA SER A 317 11.75 2.39 -11.92
C SER A 317 12.60 3.15 -12.93
N PRO A 318 13.51 2.50 -13.67
CA PRO A 318 14.27 3.13 -14.77
C PRO A 318 13.37 3.72 -15.86
N LEU A 319 12.18 3.16 -16.09
CA LEU A 319 11.21 3.64 -17.08
C LEU A 319 10.52 4.96 -16.68
N THR A 320 10.70 5.39 -15.45
CA THR A 320 10.28 6.71 -14.94
C THR A 320 11.48 7.55 -14.51
N SER A 321 12.68 7.24 -15.05
CA SER A 321 13.95 7.87 -14.69
C SER A 321 14.24 7.88 -13.19
N GLY A 322 13.63 6.96 -12.42
CA GLY A 322 13.75 6.90 -10.97
C GLY A 322 13.16 8.12 -10.23
N MET A 323 12.26 8.87 -10.87
CA MET A 323 11.81 10.16 -10.33
C MET A 323 10.56 10.07 -9.43
N VAL A 324 9.76 9.00 -9.56
CA VAL A 324 8.45 8.93 -8.91
C VAL A 324 8.48 9.05 -7.38
N PRO A 325 9.42 8.43 -6.63
CA PRO A 325 9.46 8.58 -5.17
C PRO A 325 9.60 10.03 -4.70
N TYR A 326 10.29 10.86 -5.46
CA TYR A 326 10.49 12.27 -5.11
C TYR A 326 9.20 13.10 -5.14
N GLY A 327 8.14 12.61 -5.76
CA GLY A 327 6.80 13.22 -5.67
C GLY A 327 6.26 13.31 -4.24
N ARG A 328 6.92 12.68 -3.26
CA ARG A 328 6.59 12.76 -1.83
C ARG A 328 7.60 13.55 -1.00
N ALA A 329 8.45 14.33 -1.62
CA ALA A 329 9.43 15.18 -0.93
C ALA A 329 8.76 16.17 0.03
N SER A 330 7.62 16.77 -0.34
CA SER A 330 6.87 17.69 0.54
C SER A 330 6.30 16.99 1.77
N LEU A 331 5.82 15.76 1.64
CA LEU A 331 5.35 14.94 2.76
C LEU A 331 6.50 14.57 3.70
N LEU A 332 7.65 14.17 3.14
CA LEU A 332 8.85 13.87 3.93
C LEU A 332 9.35 15.12 4.67
N MET A 333 9.33 16.29 4.03
CA MET A 333 9.66 17.56 4.67
C MET A 333 8.74 17.87 5.86
N ASP A 334 7.41 17.73 5.68
CA ASP A 334 6.46 17.94 6.80
C ASP A 334 6.72 16.95 7.96
N ILE A 335 7.07 15.70 7.66
CA ILE A 335 7.46 14.71 8.70
C ILE A 335 8.69 15.19 9.48
N ILE A 336 9.73 15.69 8.80
CA ILE A 336 10.97 16.19 9.41
C ILE A 336 10.68 17.44 10.23
N ASP A 337 10.01 18.44 9.65
CA ASP A 337 9.72 19.72 10.30
C ASP A 337 8.89 19.54 11.57
N LYS A 338 7.86 18.67 11.52
CA LYS A 338 7.03 18.38 12.70
C LYS A 338 7.78 17.59 13.78
N ALA A 339 8.69 16.69 13.37
CA ALA A 339 9.56 16.00 14.32
C ALA A 339 10.50 17.00 15.04
N ASN A 340 11.15 17.88 14.30
CA ASN A 340 12.04 18.90 14.86
C ASN A 340 11.29 19.88 15.77
N LEU A 341 10.07 20.27 15.39
CA LEU A 341 9.21 21.10 16.24
C LEU A 341 8.87 20.38 17.56
N ALA A 342 8.46 19.11 17.50
CA ALA A 342 8.15 18.33 18.69
C ALA A 342 9.40 18.11 19.59
N ILE A 343 10.57 17.88 19.00
CA ILE A 343 11.85 17.75 19.72
C ILE A 343 12.20 19.03 20.47
N SER A 344 11.99 20.20 19.83
CA SER A 344 12.38 21.49 20.39
C SER A 344 11.39 22.05 21.40
N THR A 345 10.08 21.87 21.19
CA THR A 345 9.03 22.45 22.05
C THR A 345 8.47 21.48 23.09
N GLY A 346 8.38 20.19 22.74
CA GLY A 346 7.70 19.18 23.56
C GLY A 346 6.19 19.36 23.68
N GLU A 347 5.58 20.23 22.86
CA GLU A 347 4.15 20.57 22.95
C GLU A 347 3.23 19.49 22.36
N THR A 348 3.71 18.74 21.37
CA THR A 348 2.92 17.71 20.68
C THR A 348 3.60 16.35 20.84
N ASN A 349 2.83 15.34 21.27
CA ASN A 349 3.32 14.00 21.47
C ASN A 349 3.20 13.11 20.23
N ALA A 350 2.25 13.39 19.33
CA ALA A 350 2.15 12.68 18.05
C ALA A 350 1.53 13.53 16.95
N HIS A 351 2.08 13.34 15.73
CA HIS A 351 1.46 13.81 14.49
C HIS A 351 1.00 12.61 13.67
N LEU A 352 -0.31 12.45 13.56
CA LEU A 352 -0.95 11.34 12.84
C LEU A 352 -1.45 11.84 11.48
N ARG A 353 -1.07 11.15 10.40
CA ARG A 353 -1.49 11.46 9.04
C ARG A 353 -2.19 10.25 8.44
N TYR A 354 -3.33 10.49 7.79
CA TYR A 354 -4.12 9.45 7.14
C TYR A 354 -4.28 9.77 5.66
N GLY A 355 -3.99 8.80 4.79
CA GLY A 355 -3.97 9.01 3.35
C GLY A 355 -4.18 7.74 2.54
N HIS A 356 -3.36 7.59 1.51
CA HIS A 356 -3.54 6.58 0.47
C HIS A 356 -2.25 5.78 0.22
N ASP A 357 -2.43 4.61 -0.42
CA ASP A 357 -1.35 3.82 -1.00
C ASP A 357 -0.51 4.61 -2.00
N THR A 358 -1.15 5.43 -2.85
CA THR A 358 -0.48 6.29 -3.83
C THR A 358 0.48 7.32 -3.22
N ALA A 359 0.38 7.60 -1.92
CA ALA A 359 1.34 8.42 -1.20
C ALA A 359 2.31 7.56 -0.38
N LEU A 360 1.82 6.50 0.27
CA LEU A 360 2.64 5.68 1.16
C LEU A 360 3.70 4.89 0.39
N PHE A 361 3.35 4.21 -0.72
CA PHE A 361 4.33 3.48 -1.53
C PHE A 361 5.54 4.33 -1.94
N PRO A 362 5.36 5.47 -2.66
CA PRO A 362 6.51 6.27 -3.06
C PRO A 362 7.21 6.97 -1.87
N LEU A 363 6.52 7.23 -0.75
CA LEU A 363 7.17 7.72 0.46
C LEU A 363 8.14 6.68 1.04
N LEU A 364 7.71 5.42 1.16
CA LEU A 364 8.56 4.32 1.65
C LEU A 364 9.77 4.09 0.74
N CYS A 365 9.57 4.19 -0.58
CA CYS A 365 10.66 4.14 -1.55
C CYS A 365 11.63 5.33 -1.40
N LEU A 366 11.11 6.57 -1.24
CA LEU A 366 11.92 7.77 -1.02
C LEU A 366 12.76 7.67 0.25
N MET A 367 12.16 7.11 1.31
CA MET A 367 12.81 6.89 2.60
C MET A 367 13.69 5.64 2.64
N GLU A 368 13.67 4.80 1.62
CA GLU A 368 14.38 3.51 1.53
C GLU A 368 14.11 2.58 2.72
N ILE A 369 12.89 2.61 3.25
CA ILE A 369 12.46 1.73 4.33
C ILE A 369 12.60 0.27 3.89
N ASN A 370 13.29 -0.57 4.67
CA ASN A 370 13.54 -1.98 4.34
C ASN A 370 14.07 -2.18 2.91
N ASP A 371 14.99 -1.32 2.47
CA ASP A 371 15.57 -1.36 1.12
C ASP A 371 14.56 -1.14 -0.03
N CYS A 372 13.40 -0.52 0.24
CA CYS A 372 12.39 -0.20 -0.80
C CYS A 372 12.93 0.73 -1.91
N GLY A 373 14.11 1.31 -1.74
CA GLY A 373 14.82 2.11 -2.75
C GLY A 373 15.41 1.31 -3.93
N TRP A 374 15.19 0.00 -3.96
CA TRP A 374 15.71 -0.88 -5.00
C TRP A 374 15.16 -0.55 -6.40
N SER A 375 16.03 -0.61 -7.41
CA SER A 375 15.72 -0.31 -8.80
C SER A 375 16.00 -1.51 -9.70
N VAL A 376 15.07 -1.87 -10.58
CA VAL A 376 15.20 -2.96 -11.56
C VAL A 376 14.54 -2.58 -12.88
N SER A 377 15.20 -2.96 -13.98
CA SER A 377 14.68 -2.77 -15.35
C SER A 377 13.96 -4.00 -15.90
N ASP A 378 14.29 -5.18 -15.38
CA ASP A 378 13.67 -6.45 -15.75
C ASP A 378 12.44 -6.70 -14.86
N TYR A 379 11.26 -6.52 -15.43
CA TYR A 379 10.00 -6.63 -14.70
C TYR A 379 9.71 -8.03 -14.16
N GLU A 380 10.29 -9.07 -14.76
CA GLU A 380 10.19 -10.45 -14.25
C GLU A 380 10.85 -10.64 -12.88
N LYS A 381 11.75 -9.71 -12.49
CA LYS A 381 12.50 -9.77 -11.23
C LYS A 381 11.94 -8.85 -10.14
N ILE A 382 10.86 -8.12 -10.40
CA ILE A 382 10.31 -7.20 -9.40
C ILE A 382 9.93 -7.96 -8.14
N ALA A 383 9.19 -9.04 -8.27
CA ALA A 383 8.70 -9.83 -7.14
C ALA A 383 9.81 -10.51 -6.31
N ASP A 384 11.07 -10.53 -6.80
CA ASP A 384 12.21 -11.05 -6.03
C ASP A 384 12.54 -10.20 -4.80
N LYS A 385 12.18 -8.90 -4.80
CA LYS A 385 12.54 -7.96 -3.74
C LYS A 385 11.46 -6.95 -3.39
N TRP A 386 10.58 -6.63 -4.33
CA TRP A 386 9.57 -5.60 -4.14
C TRP A 386 8.18 -6.23 -4.25
N VAL A 387 7.48 -6.30 -3.13
CA VAL A 387 6.24 -7.05 -2.99
C VAL A 387 5.18 -6.16 -2.34
N ALA A 388 4.15 -5.82 -3.13
CA ALA A 388 3.15 -4.82 -2.74
C ALA A 388 2.43 -5.15 -1.43
N TYR A 389 2.07 -6.41 -1.18
CA TYR A 389 1.34 -6.79 0.04
C TYR A 389 2.18 -6.72 1.32
N ASP A 390 3.52 -6.86 1.23
CA ASP A 390 4.40 -6.70 2.39
C ASP A 390 4.70 -5.22 2.68
N ILE A 391 4.71 -4.41 1.62
CA ILE A 391 5.04 -2.99 1.73
C ILE A 391 3.81 -2.17 2.11
N VAL A 392 2.73 -2.26 1.29
CA VAL A 392 1.50 -1.49 1.50
C VAL A 392 0.25 -2.31 1.19
N HIS A 393 -0.39 -2.81 2.22
CA HIS A 393 -1.72 -3.44 2.19
C HIS A 393 -2.79 -2.49 2.78
N MET A 394 -4.05 -2.92 2.93
CA MET A 394 -5.10 -2.11 3.57
C MET A 394 -4.72 -1.75 5.01
N GLY A 395 -4.89 -0.51 5.42
CA GLY A 395 -4.52 -0.03 6.75
C GLY A 395 -3.02 0.13 7.01
N SER A 396 -2.16 -0.15 6.00
CA SER A 396 -0.70 -0.01 6.14
C SER A 396 -0.30 1.34 6.71
N ASN A 397 0.75 1.32 7.53
CA ASN A 397 1.23 2.54 8.18
C ASN A 397 2.74 2.52 8.43
N LEU A 398 3.32 3.71 8.37
CA LEU A 398 4.67 4.01 8.82
C LEU A 398 4.57 4.76 10.14
N GLN A 399 5.27 4.29 11.16
CA GLN A 399 5.41 4.95 12.46
C GLN A 399 6.90 5.22 12.72
N LEU A 400 7.26 6.48 12.94
CA LEU A 400 8.57 6.89 13.41
C LEU A 400 8.46 7.24 14.90
N ILE A 401 9.09 6.44 15.75
CA ILE A 401 9.05 6.62 17.20
C ILE A 401 10.36 7.24 17.66
N PHE A 402 10.29 8.37 18.33
CA PHE A 402 11.42 9.15 18.79
C PHE A 402 11.68 8.91 20.28
N PHE A 403 12.94 8.68 20.59
CA PHE A 403 13.43 8.39 21.94
C PHE A 403 14.43 9.46 22.35
N LYS A 404 14.42 9.84 23.63
CA LYS A 404 15.34 10.84 24.18
C LYS A 404 16.03 10.30 25.42
N ASP A 405 17.32 10.57 25.56
CA ASP A 405 18.08 10.33 26.79
C ASP A 405 18.18 11.58 27.66
N LYS A 406 18.78 11.45 28.82
CA LYS A 406 18.99 12.57 29.76
C LYS A 406 19.94 13.67 29.24
N ASN A 407 20.77 13.36 28.25
CA ASN A 407 21.73 14.29 27.66
C ASN A 407 21.14 15.06 26.47
N GLY A 408 19.91 14.71 26.06
CA GLY A 408 19.24 15.31 24.92
C GLY A 408 19.52 14.61 23.58
N THR A 409 20.24 13.48 23.57
CA THR A 409 20.42 12.69 22.37
C THR A 409 19.08 12.13 21.89
N ILE A 410 18.81 12.25 20.61
CA ILE A 410 17.56 11.76 19.98
C ILE A 410 17.86 10.55 19.11
N LEU A 411 17.15 9.46 19.37
CA LEU A 411 17.10 8.31 18.49
C LEU A 411 15.71 8.19 17.86
N VAL A 412 15.66 7.62 16.66
CA VAL A 412 14.42 7.24 15.99
C VAL A 412 14.41 5.75 15.69
N ARG A 413 13.24 5.13 15.79
CA ARG A 413 12.93 3.78 15.31
C ARG A 413 11.80 3.88 14.31
N ALA A 414 11.91 3.18 13.17
CA ALA A 414 10.84 3.04 12.20
C ALA A 414 10.09 1.72 12.43
N LEU A 415 8.76 1.78 12.31
CA LEU A 415 7.90 0.62 12.16
C LEU A 415 7.15 0.73 10.84
N LEU A 416 7.18 -0.30 10.03
CA LEU A 416 6.33 -0.47 8.87
C LEU A 416 5.29 -1.55 9.19
N ASN A 417 4.00 -1.19 9.08
CA ASN A 417 2.90 -2.10 9.45
C ASN A 417 3.03 -2.65 10.88
N GLU A 418 3.54 -1.79 11.78
CA GLU A 418 3.83 -2.11 13.19
C GLU A 418 4.96 -3.13 13.40
N GLU A 419 5.73 -3.51 12.37
CA GLU A 419 6.94 -4.32 12.45
C GLU A 419 8.20 -3.45 12.38
N GLU A 420 9.27 -3.82 13.11
CA GLU A 420 10.53 -3.06 13.10
C GLU A 420 11.15 -3.02 11.71
N ALA A 421 11.42 -1.81 11.22
CA ALA A 421 11.94 -1.55 9.89
C ALA A 421 13.33 -0.91 9.91
N THR A 422 14.11 -1.17 8.87
CA THR A 422 15.45 -0.58 8.71
C THR A 422 15.38 0.77 8.00
N LEU A 423 16.32 1.67 8.36
CA LEU A 423 16.57 2.96 7.71
C LEU A 423 17.90 2.92 6.96
N PRO A 424 18.09 3.75 5.92
CA PRO A 424 19.29 3.72 5.06
C PRO A 424 20.50 4.43 5.66
N VAL A 425 20.67 4.36 6.98
CA VAL A 425 21.80 4.91 7.72
C VAL A 425 22.29 3.89 8.74
N GLU A 426 23.53 4.05 9.23
CA GLU A 426 24.10 3.12 10.21
C GLU A 426 23.31 3.11 11.51
N PRO A 427 23.02 1.93 12.07
CA PRO A 427 22.37 1.80 13.37
C PRO A 427 23.18 2.44 14.51
N TYR A 428 22.47 2.87 15.54
CA TYR A 428 23.08 3.43 16.73
C TYR A 428 23.93 2.40 17.47
N THR A 429 25.16 2.77 17.76
CA THR A 429 26.09 1.98 18.60
C THR A 429 26.30 2.69 19.93
N ASP A 430 26.04 2.02 21.05
CA ASP A 430 26.19 2.60 22.38
C ASP A 430 27.68 2.71 22.81
N SER A 431 27.91 3.41 23.92
CA SER A 431 29.27 3.63 24.46
C SER A 431 30.04 2.36 24.82
N LYS A 432 29.39 1.20 24.81
CA LYS A 432 30.01 -0.11 25.05
C LYS A 432 30.29 -0.87 23.76
N GLY A 433 30.03 -0.27 22.62
CA GLY A 433 30.19 -0.89 21.30
C GLY A 433 29.06 -1.85 20.92
N LYS A 434 27.91 -1.81 21.61
CA LYS A 434 26.74 -2.61 21.24
C LYS A 434 25.93 -1.87 20.20
N GLU A 435 25.74 -2.50 19.03
CA GLU A 435 24.83 -2.03 18.00
C GLU A 435 23.38 -2.31 18.37
N HIS A 436 22.50 -1.34 18.07
CA HIS A 436 21.06 -1.41 18.25
C HIS A 436 20.37 -1.32 16.90
N LYS A 437 20.21 -2.42 16.21
CA LYS A 437 19.81 -2.60 14.80
C LYS A 437 18.67 -1.69 14.30
N TYR A 438 17.68 -1.41 15.12
CA TYR A 438 16.49 -0.64 14.73
C TYR A 438 16.42 0.74 15.38
N PHE A 439 17.52 1.24 15.93
CA PHE A 439 17.62 2.58 16.51
C PHE A 439 18.68 3.38 15.77
N TYR A 440 18.36 4.59 15.40
CA TYR A 440 19.17 5.46 14.56
C TYR A 440 19.26 6.85 15.17
N GLU A 441 20.44 7.49 15.12
CA GLU A 441 20.58 8.89 15.54
C GLU A 441 19.75 9.79 14.59
N TRP A 442 18.82 10.58 15.15
CA TRP A 442 17.93 11.40 14.34
C TRP A 442 18.67 12.38 13.44
N GLU A 443 19.71 13.03 13.95
CA GLU A 443 20.55 13.94 13.18
C GLU A 443 21.10 13.31 11.88
N LYS A 444 21.52 12.05 11.94
CA LYS A 444 22.02 11.31 10.76
C LYS A 444 20.90 10.98 9.78
N VAL A 445 19.74 10.57 10.31
CA VAL A 445 18.54 10.26 9.50
C VAL A 445 18.04 11.51 8.80
N GLU A 446 17.92 12.62 9.52
CA GLU A 446 17.51 13.92 8.99
C GLU A 446 18.48 14.38 7.88
N ALA A 447 19.79 14.36 8.15
CA ALA A 447 20.80 14.77 7.17
C ALA A 447 20.73 13.91 5.89
N PHE A 448 20.52 12.61 6.00
CA PHE A 448 20.34 11.72 4.85
C PHE A 448 19.15 12.15 3.99
N TYR A 449 17.98 12.36 4.61
CA TYR A 449 16.77 12.73 3.88
C TYR A 449 16.83 14.14 3.29
N MET A 450 17.42 15.09 4.01
CA MET A 450 17.61 16.45 3.49
C MET A 450 18.54 16.48 2.28
N ASN A 451 19.61 15.68 2.28
CA ASN A 451 20.49 15.51 1.11
C ASN A 451 19.72 14.87 -0.07
N ARG A 452 18.91 13.86 0.18
CA ARG A 452 18.09 13.21 -0.85
C ARG A 452 17.10 14.18 -1.51
N ILE A 453 16.46 15.05 -0.72
CA ILE A 453 15.56 16.08 -1.23
C ILE A 453 16.33 17.15 -2.04
N ALA A 454 17.53 17.51 -1.60
CA ALA A 454 18.38 18.45 -2.34
C ALA A 454 18.85 17.89 -3.69
N GLU A 455 19.27 16.62 -3.75
CA GLU A 455 19.61 15.92 -4.99
C GLU A 455 18.44 15.92 -5.99
N PHE A 456 17.22 15.74 -5.51
CA PHE A 456 16.04 15.79 -6.38
C PHE A 456 15.86 17.16 -7.02
N LYS A 457 15.97 18.26 -6.27
CA LYS A 457 15.87 19.63 -6.80
C LYS A 457 16.90 19.86 -7.91
N GLN A 458 18.14 19.42 -7.68
CA GLN A 458 19.18 19.50 -8.69
C GLN A 458 18.88 18.68 -9.96
N LYS A 459 18.31 17.48 -9.81
CA LYS A 459 17.91 16.65 -10.97
C LYS A 459 16.79 17.30 -11.79
N LEU A 460 15.82 17.97 -11.16
CA LEU A 460 14.77 18.70 -11.88
C LEU A 460 15.35 19.88 -12.66
N GLU A 461 16.23 20.69 -12.05
CA GLU A 461 16.87 21.84 -12.71
C GLU A 461 17.73 21.44 -13.91
N THR A 462 18.31 20.22 -13.92
CA THR A 462 19.14 19.72 -15.04
C THR A 462 18.33 19.01 -16.11
N ALA A 463 17.06 18.69 -15.87
CA ALA A 463 16.16 18.05 -16.83
C ALA A 463 15.35 19.05 -17.67
N GLU A 464 15.29 20.33 -17.25
CA GLU A 464 14.77 21.47 -18.01
C GLU A 464 15.82 22.02 -18.99
#